data_33ac043283193dabec5e788027eb8854
#
_entry.id   33ac043283193dabec5e788027eb8854
#
_cell.length_a   1.000
_cell.length_b   1.000
_cell.length_c   1.000
_cell.angle_alpha   90.00
_cell.angle_beta   90.00
_cell.angle_gamma   90.00
#
_symmetry.space_group_name_H-M   'P 1'
#
loop_
_entity.id
_entity.type
_entity.pdbx_description
1 polymer ?
#
loop_
_entity_poly.entity_id
_entity_poly.type
_entity_poly.pdbx_seq_one_letter_code
_entity_poly.pdbx_strand_id
1 'polypeptide(L)'
;MYLTTNYCDFLSRTRIVRRIFLLVYLISNVYAYIVFTETGVLIGDYQGVLIIYKDQVVYLLMLTIMSYYIVCGPVFNCLSKVKIRLRTFKGLNSFAYILFFFQILFAVFNISTGSNAAGTDFQTGGVIRLLWLFLPVDYLFYIYYFVGREKKVSKIYLANVVIFILSMLSRGWLGWTLVLLYAELCFFFYSQKKIKIKYLILLFFLLIVAPLAFSLKIQLRADLYSSGIGGVISTLSNIDYIQSYNNFIAGFLSRIQQLSNIVFFYDHQQELYKFVSSDIVSNYAWEGLPQQTVAKLLGLDPGVDMHIFLYSHYISSTSEAVTTLQVGFISWLFLGTLSSVFYPLFVFAIICISLFLSKKLGGEKLCALTWIMIFLSIMCGWYNAYLVYMQ
;
A
#
# COMPACT_ATOMS: atom_id res chain seq x y z
N MET A 1 -39.58 1.26 8.05
CA MET A 1 -39.09 0.65 9.29
C MET A 1 -37.62 1.02 9.44
N TYR A 2 -37.28 1.81 10.43
CA TYR A 2 -36.01 2.54 10.56
C TYR A 2 -34.88 1.60 10.98
N LEU A 3 -33.90 1.39 10.06
CA LEU A 3 -32.60 0.79 10.37
C LEU A 3 -31.60 1.90 10.80
N THR A 4 -31.95 2.67 11.82
CA THR A 4 -31.15 3.85 12.23
C THR A 4 -30.25 3.60 13.45
N THR A 5 -30.13 2.38 13.97
CA THR A 5 -29.54 2.22 15.31
C THR A 5 -28.16 1.56 15.38
N ASN A 6 -27.54 1.10 14.27
CA ASN A 6 -26.27 0.36 14.38
C ASN A 6 -25.08 0.90 13.55
N TYR A 7 -25.17 2.10 12.96
CA TYR A 7 -24.13 2.58 12.04
C TYR A 7 -22.94 3.31 12.72
N CYS A 8 -23.11 3.76 13.97
CA CYS A 8 -22.06 4.53 14.66
C CYS A 8 -21.05 3.68 15.45
N ASP A 9 -21.04 2.35 15.26
CA ASP A 9 -20.29 1.45 16.16
C ASP A 9 -19.13 0.70 15.49
N PHE A 10 -19.05 0.67 14.15
CA PHE A 10 -18.00 -0.10 13.47
C PHE A 10 -16.60 0.47 13.71
N LEU A 11 -16.41 1.77 13.50
CA LEU A 11 -15.12 2.42 13.71
C LEU A 11 -14.70 2.43 15.18
N SER A 12 -15.64 2.56 16.13
CA SER A 12 -15.32 2.53 17.55
C SER A 12 -14.82 1.15 17.98
N ARG A 13 -15.54 0.09 17.60
CA ARG A 13 -15.18 -1.31 17.92
C ARG A 13 -13.89 -1.76 17.23
N THR A 14 -13.59 -1.25 16.05
CA THR A 14 -12.38 -1.59 15.30
C THR A 14 -11.17 -0.72 15.66
N ARG A 15 -11.28 0.18 16.63
CA ARG A 15 -10.19 1.06 17.05
C ARG A 15 -8.95 0.29 17.51
N ILE A 16 -9.14 -0.86 18.12
CA ILE A 16 -8.03 -1.71 18.58
C ILE A 16 -7.19 -2.22 17.40
N VAL A 17 -7.82 -2.56 16.27
CA VAL A 17 -7.12 -3.02 15.07
C VAL A 17 -6.20 -1.92 14.55
N ARG A 18 -6.70 -0.68 14.46
CA ARG A 18 -5.89 0.46 14.05
C ARG A 18 -4.69 0.70 14.97
N ARG A 19 -4.87 0.52 16.29
CA ARG A 19 -3.78 0.63 17.26
C ARG A 19 -2.74 -0.48 17.09
N ILE A 20 -3.16 -1.71 16.78
CA ILE A 20 -2.24 -2.83 16.48
C ILE A 20 -1.38 -2.48 15.26
N PHE A 21 -1.96 -1.98 14.18
CA PHE A 21 -1.21 -1.58 12.99
C PHE A 21 -0.22 -0.45 13.27
N LEU A 22 -0.62 0.56 14.06
CA LEU A 22 0.27 1.64 14.50
C LEU A 22 1.42 1.11 15.38
N LEU A 23 1.14 0.11 16.23
CA LEU A 23 2.18 -0.53 17.06
C LEU A 23 3.18 -1.31 16.18
N VAL A 24 2.71 -2.07 15.18
CA VAL A 24 3.58 -2.77 14.23
C VAL A 24 4.46 -1.78 13.48
N TYR A 25 3.89 -0.64 13.06
CA TYR A 25 4.64 0.43 12.42
C TYR A 25 5.72 1.02 13.34
N LEU A 26 5.38 1.28 14.60
CA LEU A 26 6.34 1.74 15.62
C LEU A 26 7.50 0.75 15.75
N ILE A 27 7.21 -0.53 15.93
CA ILE A 27 8.21 -1.60 16.07
C ILE A 27 9.10 -1.64 14.82
N SER A 28 8.53 -1.55 13.63
CA SER A 28 9.29 -1.59 12.37
C SER A 28 10.27 -0.42 12.23
N ASN A 29 9.87 0.79 12.64
CA ASN A 29 10.76 1.96 12.59
C ASN A 29 11.85 1.92 13.68
N VAL A 30 11.52 1.43 14.88
CA VAL A 30 12.52 1.19 15.94
C VAL A 30 13.53 0.12 15.51
N TYR A 31 13.06 -0.96 14.87
CA TYR A 31 13.94 -1.97 14.29
C TYR A 31 14.88 -1.36 13.23
N ALA A 32 14.36 -0.56 12.32
CA ALA A 32 15.17 0.14 11.31
C ALA A 32 16.23 1.06 11.96
N TYR A 33 15.86 1.75 13.03
CA TYR A 33 16.79 2.59 13.80
C TYR A 33 17.89 1.78 14.44
N ILE A 34 17.58 0.65 15.10
CA ILE A 34 18.58 -0.23 15.74
C ILE A 34 19.56 -0.76 14.69
N VAL A 35 19.05 -1.31 13.58
CA VAL A 35 19.91 -1.82 12.51
C VAL A 35 20.82 -0.72 11.96
N PHE A 36 20.30 0.47 11.72
CA PHE A 36 21.09 1.59 11.21
C PHE A 36 22.18 2.03 12.21
N THR A 37 21.86 2.11 13.49
CA THR A 37 22.83 2.52 14.52
C THR A 37 23.96 1.48 14.72
N GLU A 38 23.64 0.21 14.57
CA GLU A 38 24.60 -0.88 14.72
C GLU A 38 25.47 -1.09 13.46
N THR A 39 24.88 -0.98 12.27
CA THR A 39 25.54 -1.34 11.02
C THR A 39 25.95 -0.13 10.18
N GLY A 40 25.35 1.04 10.40
CA GLY A 40 25.50 2.22 9.55
C GLY A 40 24.80 2.09 8.19
N VAL A 41 23.98 1.07 7.98
CA VAL A 41 23.34 0.75 6.70
C VAL A 41 21.83 0.91 6.81
N LEU A 42 21.21 1.58 5.83
CA LEU A 42 19.76 1.65 5.69
C LEU A 42 19.18 0.28 5.31
N ILE A 43 17.96 0.02 5.75
CA ILE A 43 17.23 -1.21 5.38
C ILE A 43 16.13 -0.90 4.36
N GLY A 44 15.64 -1.93 3.67
CA GLY A 44 14.55 -1.80 2.70
C GLY A 44 15.02 -1.32 1.34
N ASP A 45 14.28 -0.40 0.75
CA ASP A 45 14.50 0.03 -0.64
C ASP A 45 15.81 0.82 -0.85
N TYR A 46 16.37 1.40 0.21
CA TYR A 46 17.60 2.21 0.19
C TYR A 46 18.81 1.47 0.76
N GLN A 47 18.76 0.15 0.81
CA GLN A 47 19.89 -0.65 1.30
C GLN A 47 21.15 -0.42 0.44
N GLY A 48 22.26 -0.14 1.11
CA GLY A 48 23.57 0.09 0.45
C GLY A 48 23.86 1.54 0.08
N VAL A 49 22.91 2.46 0.26
CA VAL A 49 23.16 3.90 0.07
C VAL A 49 23.94 4.44 1.27
N LEU A 50 24.99 5.21 0.99
CA LEU A 50 25.80 5.87 2.02
C LEU A 50 25.08 7.08 2.56
N ILE A 51 25.09 7.24 3.88
CA ILE A 51 24.45 8.34 4.61
C ILE A 51 25.53 9.17 5.33
N ILE A 52 25.42 10.48 5.16
CA ILE A 52 26.39 11.46 5.73
C ILE A 52 25.91 11.92 7.12
N TYR A 53 24.64 12.31 7.26
CA TYR A 53 24.09 12.91 8.47
C TYR A 53 23.51 11.88 9.44
N LYS A 54 24.38 11.18 10.18
CA LYS A 54 23.95 10.12 11.12
C LYS A 54 23.34 10.66 12.42
N ASP A 55 23.73 11.87 12.85
CA ASP A 55 23.33 12.44 14.14
C ASP A 55 21.84 12.82 14.22
N GLN A 56 21.19 13.02 13.06
CA GLN A 56 19.80 13.44 12.99
C GLN A 56 18.79 12.27 13.04
N VAL A 57 19.25 11.02 13.02
CA VAL A 57 18.39 9.86 12.84
C VAL A 57 17.38 9.67 13.97
N VAL A 58 17.72 10.03 15.21
CA VAL A 58 16.80 10.00 16.36
C VAL A 58 15.66 11.00 16.16
N TYR A 59 15.99 12.21 15.73
CA TYR A 59 15.00 13.26 15.41
C TYR A 59 14.07 12.80 14.27
N LEU A 60 14.64 12.23 13.21
CA LEU A 60 13.87 11.72 12.08
C LEU A 60 12.98 10.54 12.46
N LEU A 61 13.44 9.65 13.37
CA LEU A 61 12.62 8.59 13.93
C LEU A 61 11.40 9.14 14.67
N MET A 62 11.62 10.10 15.57
CA MET A 62 10.52 10.73 16.32
C MET A 62 9.53 11.41 15.39
N LEU A 63 10.00 12.16 14.41
CA LEU A 63 9.17 12.84 13.41
C LEU A 63 8.34 11.82 12.59
N THR A 64 8.95 10.72 12.19
CA THR A 64 8.29 9.63 11.46
C THR A 64 7.16 9.01 12.28
N ILE A 65 7.43 8.63 13.52
CA ILE A 65 6.45 7.99 14.41
C ILE A 65 5.31 8.98 14.72
N MET A 66 5.64 10.22 15.07
CA MET A 66 4.64 11.25 15.41
C MET A 66 3.72 11.56 14.23
N SER A 67 4.23 11.66 13.00
CA SER A 67 3.41 11.95 11.83
C SER A 67 2.35 10.86 11.59
N TYR A 68 2.74 9.60 11.65
CA TYR A 68 1.79 8.47 11.54
C TYR A 68 0.76 8.48 12.66
N TYR A 69 1.23 8.67 13.90
CA TYR A 69 0.32 8.73 15.04
C TYR A 69 -0.69 9.87 14.91
N ILE A 70 -0.26 11.06 14.50
CA ILE A 70 -1.14 12.23 14.34
C ILE A 70 -2.13 12.03 13.20
N VAL A 71 -1.67 11.63 12.01
CA VAL A 71 -2.52 11.51 10.82
C VAL A 71 -3.50 10.33 10.97
N CYS A 72 -3.00 9.14 11.28
CA CYS A 72 -3.81 7.93 11.38
C CYS A 72 -4.59 7.81 12.71
N GLY A 73 -4.31 8.64 13.70
CA GLY A 73 -4.96 8.70 15.00
C GLY A 73 -5.92 9.90 15.13
N PRO A 74 -5.49 11.02 15.77
CA PRO A 74 -6.35 12.17 16.04
C PRO A 74 -7.00 12.77 14.80
N VAL A 75 -6.25 13.01 13.72
CA VAL A 75 -6.78 13.63 12.50
C VAL A 75 -7.85 12.76 11.88
N PHE A 76 -7.55 11.47 11.65
CA PHE A 76 -8.53 10.52 11.13
C PHE A 76 -9.77 10.41 12.03
N ASN A 77 -9.59 10.28 13.35
CA ASN A 77 -10.71 10.15 14.28
C ASN A 77 -11.59 11.41 14.33
N CYS A 78 -11.00 12.60 14.20
CA CYS A 78 -11.75 13.87 14.14
C CYS A 78 -12.59 13.92 12.85
N LEU A 79 -11.97 13.73 11.71
CA LEU A 79 -12.64 13.80 10.40
C LEU A 79 -13.70 12.68 10.24
N SER A 80 -13.42 11.50 10.77
CA SER A 80 -14.36 10.38 10.69
C SER A 80 -15.63 10.56 11.55
N LYS A 81 -15.71 11.51 12.47
CA LYS A 81 -16.91 11.81 13.28
C LYS A 81 -17.95 12.67 12.55
N VAL A 82 -17.60 13.35 11.47
CA VAL A 82 -18.52 14.20 10.70
C VAL A 82 -19.72 13.36 10.25
N LYS A 83 -20.94 13.76 10.60
CA LYS A 83 -22.16 13.05 10.21
C LYS A 83 -22.54 13.41 8.77
N ILE A 84 -22.64 12.39 7.90
CA ILE A 84 -23.01 12.55 6.50
C ILE A 84 -24.17 11.60 6.21
N ARG A 85 -25.14 12.06 5.42
CA ARG A 85 -26.28 11.24 4.99
C ARG A 85 -25.79 10.18 4.01
N LEU A 86 -25.95 8.91 4.38
CA LEU A 86 -25.56 7.76 3.56
C LEU A 86 -26.44 7.65 2.30
N ARG A 87 -25.81 7.30 1.18
CA ARG A 87 -26.51 6.70 0.05
C ARG A 87 -26.52 5.17 0.24
N THR A 88 -27.71 4.57 0.27
CA THR A 88 -27.82 3.10 0.33
C THR A 88 -27.34 2.51 -1.00
N PHE A 89 -26.34 1.64 -0.94
CA PHE A 89 -25.86 0.91 -2.12
C PHE A 89 -26.89 -0.15 -2.51
N LYS A 90 -27.74 0.19 -3.51
CA LYS A 90 -28.71 -0.74 -4.11
C LYS A 90 -27.97 -1.49 -5.25
N GLY A 91 -28.11 -2.83 -5.32
CA GLY A 91 -27.56 -3.61 -6.44
C GLY A 91 -26.20 -4.25 -6.19
N LEU A 92 -25.81 -4.50 -4.92
CA LEU A 92 -24.55 -5.15 -4.60
C LEU A 92 -24.36 -6.52 -5.29
N ASN A 93 -25.45 -7.26 -5.52
CA ASN A 93 -25.38 -8.54 -6.22
C ASN A 93 -25.04 -8.36 -7.70
N SER A 94 -25.68 -7.42 -8.40
CA SER A 94 -25.35 -7.11 -9.80
C SER A 94 -23.93 -6.59 -9.93
N PHE A 95 -23.51 -5.74 -9.00
CA PHE A 95 -22.12 -5.28 -8.93
C PHE A 95 -21.11 -6.44 -8.77
N ALA A 96 -21.45 -7.46 -7.98
CA ALA A 96 -20.61 -8.64 -7.79
C ALA A 96 -20.34 -9.40 -9.10
N TYR A 97 -21.35 -9.57 -9.97
CA TYR A 97 -21.18 -10.22 -11.27
C TYR A 97 -20.35 -9.37 -12.24
N ILE A 98 -20.61 -8.07 -12.28
CA ILE A 98 -19.87 -7.12 -13.11
C ILE A 98 -18.39 -7.10 -12.68
N LEU A 99 -18.14 -7.00 -11.37
CA LEU A 99 -16.79 -7.03 -10.82
C LEU A 99 -16.06 -8.33 -11.15
N PHE A 100 -16.73 -9.48 -11.00
CA PHE A 100 -16.15 -10.78 -11.33
C PHE A 100 -15.73 -10.86 -12.80
N PHE A 101 -16.56 -10.38 -13.70
CA PHE A 101 -16.23 -10.32 -15.12
C PHE A 101 -14.98 -9.45 -15.38
N PHE A 102 -14.93 -8.25 -14.81
CA PHE A 102 -13.75 -7.37 -14.97
C PHE A 102 -12.50 -7.93 -14.30
N GLN A 103 -12.62 -8.63 -13.17
CA GLN A 103 -11.48 -9.29 -12.55
C GLN A 103 -10.88 -10.39 -13.46
N ILE A 104 -11.72 -11.18 -14.12
CA ILE A 104 -11.24 -12.18 -15.08
C ILE A 104 -10.51 -11.50 -16.25
N LEU A 105 -11.13 -10.48 -16.87
CA LEU A 105 -10.50 -9.75 -17.97
C LEU A 105 -9.18 -9.12 -17.56
N PHE A 106 -9.12 -8.53 -16.38
CA PHE A 106 -7.92 -7.93 -15.84
C PHE A 106 -6.82 -8.96 -15.54
N ALA A 107 -7.18 -10.12 -14.98
CA ALA A 107 -6.24 -11.21 -14.75
C ALA A 107 -5.67 -11.75 -16.06
N VAL A 108 -6.53 -12.01 -17.07
CA VAL A 108 -6.10 -12.44 -18.39
C VAL A 108 -5.16 -11.42 -19.05
N PHE A 109 -5.52 -10.13 -19.00
CA PHE A 109 -4.66 -9.06 -19.51
C PHE A 109 -3.28 -9.06 -18.84
N ASN A 110 -3.22 -9.13 -17.51
CA ASN A 110 -1.96 -9.11 -16.78
C ASN A 110 -1.09 -10.35 -17.09
N ILE A 111 -1.69 -11.54 -17.17
CA ILE A 111 -0.97 -12.78 -17.46
C ILE A 111 -0.45 -12.77 -18.92
N SER A 112 -1.26 -12.30 -19.86
CA SER A 112 -0.90 -12.32 -21.29
C SER A 112 0.14 -11.26 -21.67
N THR A 113 0.15 -10.10 -20.99
CA THR A 113 1.05 -8.99 -21.32
C THR A 113 2.25 -8.87 -20.37
N GLY A 114 2.24 -9.56 -19.21
CA GLY A 114 3.19 -9.33 -18.12
C GLY A 114 3.04 -7.94 -17.45
N SER A 115 2.03 -7.15 -17.87
CA SER A 115 1.77 -5.83 -17.29
C SER A 115 1.41 -5.93 -15.83
N ASN A 116 1.78 -4.92 -15.03
CA ASN A 116 1.53 -4.85 -13.59
C ASN A 116 2.16 -6.00 -12.77
N ALA A 117 3.08 -6.78 -13.35
CA ALA A 117 3.88 -7.72 -12.57
C ALA A 117 4.91 -6.94 -11.73
N ALA A 118 5.15 -7.40 -10.51
CA ALA A 118 6.09 -6.74 -9.62
C ALA A 118 7.53 -6.91 -10.12
N GLY A 119 8.24 -5.79 -10.32
CA GLY A 119 9.63 -5.80 -10.77
C GLY A 119 9.82 -5.78 -12.30
N THR A 120 8.76 -5.56 -13.10
CA THR A 120 8.86 -5.43 -14.56
C THR A 120 8.70 -3.99 -15.01
N ASP A 121 9.39 -3.64 -16.10
CA ASP A 121 9.16 -2.35 -16.79
C ASP A 121 7.78 -2.32 -17.41
N PHE A 122 6.97 -1.37 -16.99
CA PHE A 122 5.54 -1.24 -17.31
C PHE A 122 5.24 -0.75 -18.72
N GLN A 123 6.14 -0.91 -19.68
CA GLN A 123 5.97 -0.33 -21.02
C GLN A 123 5.09 -1.16 -21.96
N THR A 124 4.76 -2.39 -21.59
CA THR A 124 3.93 -3.29 -22.39
C THR A 124 2.44 -3.15 -22.05
N GLY A 125 1.56 -3.00 -23.01
CA GLY A 125 0.10 -2.98 -22.78
C GLY A 125 -0.70 -1.96 -23.58
N GLY A 126 -0.06 -0.99 -24.23
CA GLY A 126 -0.71 -0.03 -25.15
C GLY A 126 -1.91 0.71 -24.53
N VAL A 127 -2.88 1.05 -25.39
CA VAL A 127 -4.10 1.79 -25.00
C VAL A 127 -4.97 1.03 -23.99
N ILE A 128 -4.96 -0.32 -24.00
CA ILE A 128 -5.75 -1.14 -23.07
C ILE A 128 -5.30 -0.93 -21.61
N ARG A 129 -4.03 -0.61 -21.38
CA ARG A 129 -3.53 -0.25 -20.05
C ARG A 129 -4.21 0.99 -19.48
N LEU A 130 -4.52 1.98 -20.31
CA LEU A 130 -5.24 3.18 -19.87
C LEU A 130 -6.65 2.84 -19.38
N LEU A 131 -7.32 1.87 -20.01
CA LEU A 131 -8.63 1.38 -19.52
C LEU A 131 -8.55 0.90 -18.08
N TRP A 132 -7.52 0.10 -17.76
CA TRP A 132 -7.34 -0.44 -16.41
C TRP A 132 -6.91 0.62 -15.38
N LEU A 133 -6.30 1.72 -15.82
CA LEU A 133 -6.03 2.87 -14.96
C LEU A 133 -7.33 3.56 -14.52
N PHE A 134 -8.29 3.73 -15.46
CA PHE A 134 -9.60 4.34 -15.15
C PHE A 134 -10.58 3.37 -14.49
N LEU A 135 -10.36 2.06 -14.61
CA LEU A 135 -11.14 1.02 -13.96
C LEU A 135 -10.27 0.25 -12.96
N PRO A 136 -10.10 0.76 -11.73
CA PRO A 136 -9.20 0.17 -10.74
C PRO A 136 -9.81 -1.08 -10.08
N VAL A 137 -9.79 -2.20 -10.81
CA VAL A 137 -10.45 -3.47 -10.44
C VAL A 137 -10.06 -3.96 -9.05
N ASP A 138 -8.79 -3.81 -8.67
CA ASP A 138 -8.30 -4.24 -7.35
C ASP A 138 -8.94 -3.41 -6.22
N TYR A 139 -9.05 -2.09 -6.39
CA TYR A 139 -9.67 -1.22 -5.40
C TYR A 139 -11.20 -1.38 -5.34
N LEU A 140 -11.83 -1.62 -6.50
CA LEU A 140 -13.25 -1.99 -6.55
C LEU A 140 -13.53 -3.29 -5.79
N PHE A 141 -12.59 -4.25 -5.86
CA PHE A 141 -12.68 -5.47 -5.04
C PHE A 141 -12.58 -5.16 -3.54
N TYR A 142 -11.66 -4.31 -3.09
CA TYR A 142 -11.59 -3.94 -1.67
C TYR A 142 -12.88 -3.27 -1.18
N ILE A 143 -13.46 -2.36 -1.97
CA ILE A 143 -14.74 -1.72 -1.66
C ILE A 143 -15.84 -2.77 -1.55
N TYR A 144 -15.94 -3.68 -2.55
CA TYR A 144 -16.89 -4.77 -2.55
C TYR A 144 -16.72 -5.68 -1.32
N TYR A 145 -15.48 -6.03 -0.99
CA TYR A 145 -15.14 -6.87 0.15
C TYR A 145 -15.62 -6.27 1.47
N PHE A 146 -15.31 -5.00 1.72
CA PHE A 146 -15.71 -4.29 2.94
C PHE A 146 -17.23 -4.11 3.05
N VAL A 147 -17.93 -3.83 1.97
CA VAL A 147 -19.39 -3.62 1.98
C VAL A 147 -20.14 -4.96 2.01
N GLY A 148 -19.65 -5.96 1.30
CA GLY A 148 -20.32 -7.25 1.11
C GLY A 148 -20.12 -8.29 2.20
N ARG A 149 -19.04 -8.16 3.01
CA ARG A 149 -18.58 -9.20 3.96
C ARG A 149 -19.60 -9.63 5.01
N GLU A 150 -20.50 -8.75 5.44
CA GLU A 150 -21.53 -9.09 6.44
C GLU A 150 -22.75 -9.82 5.85
N LYS A 151 -22.93 -9.75 4.53
CA LYS A 151 -24.02 -10.48 3.88
C LYS A 151 -23.68 -11.97 3.86
N LYS A 152 -24.73 -12.80 3.75
CA LYS A 152 -24.53 -14.26 3.61
C LYS A 152 -23.57 -14.52 2.46
N VAL A 153 -22.49 -15.26 2.75
CA VAL A 153 -21.46 -15.60 1.76
C VAL A 153 -22.14 -16.31 0.57
N SER A 154 -22.22 -15.62 -0.56
CA SER A 154 -22.75 -16.16 -1.80
C SER A 154 -21.63 -16.82 -2.62
N LYS A 155 -21.97 -17.72 -3.55
CA LYS A 155 -20.99 -18.35 -4.45
C LYS A 155 -20.21 -17.30 -5.24
N ILE A 156 -20.89 -16.23 -5.70
CA ILE A 156 -20.24 -15.14 -6.44
C ILE A 156 -19.30 -14.31 -5.57
N TYR A 157 -19.58 -14.17 -4.26
CA TYR A 157 -18.65 -13.52 -3.33
C TYR A 157 -17.36 -14.33 -3.23
N LEU A 158 -17.46 -15.63 -3.02
CA LEU A 158 -16.29 -16.50 -2.95
C LEU A 158 -15.50 -16.51 -4.27
N ALA A 159 -16.19 -16.55 -5.41
CA ALA A 159 -15.55 -16.49 -6.72
C ALA A 159 -14.74 -15.19 -6.92
N ASN A 160 -15.29 -14.03 -6.51
CA ASN A 160 -14.55 -12.76 -6.54
C ASN A 160 -13.29 -12.79 -5.65
N VAL A 161 -13.37 -13.40 -4.47
CA VAL A 161 -12.21 -13.52 -3.57
C VAL A 161 -11.13 -14.41 -4.20
N VAL A 162 -11.52 -15.55 -4.75
CA VAL A 162 -10.57 -16.51 -5.36
C VAL A 162 -9.88 -15.89 -6.57
N ILE A 163 -10.62 -15.30 -7.52
CA ILE A 163 -10.02 -14.71 -8.71
C ILE A 163 -9.11 -13.50 -8.35
N PHE A 164 -9.48 -12.71 -7.35
CA PHE A 164 -8.64 -11.63 -6.84
C PHE A 164 -7.31 -12.17 -6.30
N ILE A 165 -7.35 -13.19 -5.42
CA ILE A 165 -6.13 -13.80 -4.86
C ILE A 165 -5.24 -14.36 -5.96
N LEU A 166 -5.82 -15.11 -6.91
CA LEU A 166 -5.08 -15.66 -8.05
C LEU A 166 -4.44 -14.56 -8.91
N SER A 167 -5.18 -13.49 -9.20
CA SER A 167 -4.66 -12.32 -9.95
C SER A 167 -3.52 -11.63 -9.22
N MET A 168 -3.60 -11.47 -7.89
CA MET A 168 -2.53 -10.85 -7.10
C MET A 168 -1.28 -11.73 -7.00
N LEU A 169 -1.46 -13.03 -6.82
CA LEU A 169 -0.35 -13.99 -6.78
C LEU A 169 0.37 -14.07 -8.13
N SER A 170 -0.37 -14.09 -9.25
CA SER A 170 0.23 -14.11 -10.59
C SER A 170 1.08 -12.86 -10.89
N ARG A 171 0.78 -11.74 -10.27
CA ARG A 171 1.56 -10.47 -10.37
C ARG A 171 2.69 -10.37 -9.35
N GLY A 172 2.83 -11.31 -8.43
CA GLY A 172 3.83 -11.26 -7.36
C GLY A 172 3.61 -10.16 -6.30
N TRP A 173 2.38 -9.65 -6.20
CA TRP A 173 2.02 -8.60 -5.23
C TRP A 173 1.52 -9.24 -3.93
N LEU A 174 2.11 -8.90 -2.78
CA LEU A 174 1.68 -9.39 -1.46
C LEU A 174 1.07 -8.30 -0.57
N GLY A 175 1.12 -7.03 -0.95
CA GLY A 175 0.57 -5.92 -0.15
C GLY A 175 -0.93 -6.04 0.16
N TRP A 176 -1.69 -6.73 -0.71
CA TRP A 176 -3.09 -7.02 -0.53
C TRP A 176 -3.40 -7.83 0.74
N THR A 177 -2.45 -8.66 1.18
CA THR A 177 -2.63 -9.49 2.39
C THR A 177 -2.83 -8.62 3.62
N LEU A 178 -2.14 -7.49 3.73
CA LEU A 178 -2.31 -6.55 4.84
C LEU A 178 -3.69 -5.90 4.83
N VAL A 179 -4.22 -5.55 3.65
CA VAL A 179 -5.56 -4.96 3.52
C VAL A 179 -6.63 -5.98 3.91
N LEU A 180 -6.53 -7.23 3.45
CA LEU A 180 -7.48 -8.28 3.82
C LEU A 180 -7.35 -8.69 5.28
N LEU A 181 -6.13 -8.80 5.80
CA LEU A 181 -5.89 -9.06 7.22
C LEU A 181 -6.53 -7.98 8.09
N TYR A 182 -6.31 -6.71 7.74
CA TYR A 182 -6.94 -5.58 8.43
C TYR A 182 -8.47 -5.68 8.38
N ALA A 183 -9.05 -5.98 7.21
CA ALA A 183 -10.49 -6.15 7.04
C ALA A 183 -11.04 -7.26 7.94
N GLU A 184 -10.43 -8.46 7.90
CA GLU A 184 -10.89 -9.61 8.71
C GLU A 184 -10.76 -9.34 10.22
N LEU A 185 -9.69 -8.67 10.65
CA LEU A 185 -9.56 -8.23 12.05
C LEU A 185 -10.65 -7.23 12.42
N CYS A 186 -10.94 -6.25 11.55
CA CYS A 186 -12.04 -5.32 11.78
C CYS A 186 -13.39 -6.02 11.92
N PHE A 187 -13.72 -6.96 11.03
CA PHE A 187 -14.97 -7.72 11.11
C PHE A 187 -15.02 -8.67 12.31
N PHE A 188 -13.89 -9.23 12.68
CA PHE A 188 -13.77 -10.07 13.86
C PHE A 188 -14.10 -9.29 15.15
N PHE A 189 -13.43 -8.15 15.36
CA PHE A 189 -13.67 -7.30 16.54
C PHE A 189 -15.07 -6.67 16.52
N TYR A 190 -15.56 -6.27 15.35
CA TYR A 190 -16.91 -5.74 15.22
C TYR A 190 -17.99 -6.77 15.62
N SER A 191 -17.85 -8.01 15.15
CA SER A 191 -18.83 -9.08 15.39
C SER A 191 -18.82 -9.63 16.82
N GLN A 192 -17.84 -9.22 17.66
CA GLN A 192 -17.64 -9.70 19.03
C GLN A 192 -17.65 -11.24 19.16
N LYS A 193 -17.26 -11.93 18.11
CA LYS A 193 -17.20 -13.39 18.10
C LYS A 193 -16.08 -13.87 19.03
N LYS A 194 -16.37 -14.88 19.86
CA LYS A 194 -15.32 -15.57 20.62
C LYS A 194 -14.30 -16.18 19.65
N ILE A 195 -13.03 -16.10 20.01
CA ILE A 195 -11.95 -16.75 19.24
C ILE A 195 -12.20 -18.26 19.30
N LYS A 196 -12.50 -18.84 18.14
CA LYS A 196 -12.60 -20.30 18.01
C LYS A 196 -11.22 -20.86 17.73
N ILE A 197 -10.90 -22.01 18.30
CA ILE A 197 -9.61 -22.70 18.12
C ILE A 197 -9.21 -22.82 16.64
N LYS A 198 -10.17 -22.98 15.74
CA LYS A 198 -9.92 -23.01 14.30
C LYS A 198 -9.26 -21.76 13.72
N TYR A 199 -9.51 -20.57 14.29
CA TYR A 199 -8.84 -19.32 13.85
C TYR A 199 -7.40 -19.25 14.35
N LEU A 200 -7.11 -19.81 15.53
CA LEU A 200 -5.75 -19.96 16.01
C LEU A 200 -4.96 -20.96 15.16
N ILE A 201 -5.57 -22.08 14.81
CA ILE A 201 -4.95 -23.06 13.91
C ILE A 201 -4.68 -22.43 12.53
N LEU A 202 -5.64 -21.68 11.98
CA LEU A 202 -5.47 -21.00 10.69
C LEU A 202 -4.34 -19.96 10.77
N LEU A 203 -4.29 -19.17 11.83
CA LEU A 203 -3.21 -18.18 12.05
C LEU A 203 -1.85 -18.87 12.13
N PHE A 204 -1.75 -19.96 12.89
CA PHE A 204 -0.53 -20.74 13.02
C PHE A 204 -0.10 -21.32 11.66
N PHE A 205 -1.04 -21.88 10.89
CA PHE A 205 -0.77 -22.35 9.53
C PHE A 205 -0.28 -21.23 8.61
N LEU A 206 -0.90 -20.05 8.66
CA LEU A 206 -0.46 -18.90 7.88
C LEU A 206 0.95 -18.44 8.26
N LEU A 207 1.31 -18.44 9.54
CA LEU A 207 2.66 -18.11 10.00
C LEU A 207 3.71 -19.14 9.51
N ILE A 208 3.34 -20.41 9.38
CA ILE A 208 4.23 -21.44 8.83
C ILE A 208 4.39 -21.26 7.31
N VAL A 209 3.32 -20.95 6.59
CA VAL A 209 3.32 -20.86 5.11
C VAL A 209 3.88 -19.52 4.63
N ALA A 210 3.78 -18.43 5.41
CA ALA A 210 4.21 -17.10 5.01
C ALA A 210 5.69 -17.01 4.57
N PRO A 211 6.68 -17.61 5.27
CA PRO A 211 8.07 -17.61 4.83
C PRO A 211 8.26 -18.32 3.49
N LEU A 212 7.57 -19.45 3.27
CA LEU A 212 7.61 -20.20 2.00
C LEU A 212 7.03 -19.35 0.86
N ALA A 213 5.88 -18.71 1.09
CA ALA A 213 5.26 -17.81 0.12
C ALA A 213 6.16 -16.60 -0.20
N PHE A 214 6.90 -16.09 0.79
CA PHE A 214 7.85 -15.00 0.60
C PHE A 214 9.06 -15.43 -0.22
N SER A 215 9.65 -16.59 0.07
CA SER A 215 10.77 -17.15 -0.69
C SER A 215 10.36 -17.47 -2.13
N LEU A 216 9.19 -18.07 -2.33
CA LEU A 216 8.62 -18.30 -3.66
C LEU A 216 8.44 -16.99 -4.44
N LYS A 217 7.96 -15.93 -3.79
CA LYS A 217 7.82 -14.61 -4.43
C LYS A 217 9.16 -14.07 -4.93
N ILE A 218 10.23 -14.15 -4.13
CA ILE A 218 11.54 -13.67 -4.52
C ILE A 218 12.03 -14.43 -5.76
N GLN A 219 11.87 -15.74 -5.78
CA GLN A 219 12.30 -16.57 -6.89
C GLN A 219 11.43 -16.45 -8.12
N LEU A 220 10.10 -16.36 -7.95
CA LEU A 220 9.21 -16.07 -9.07
C LEU A 220 9.58 -14.76 -9.77
N ARG A 221 10.12 -13.78 -9.04
CA ARG A 221 10.64 -12.54 -9.65
C ARG A 221 11.96 -12.74 -10.38
N ALA A 222 12.85 -13.59 -9.83
CA ALA A 222 14.17 -13.85 -10.42
C ALA A 222 14.07 -14.84 -11.60
N ASP A 223 13.23 -15.87 -11.49
CA ASP A 223 13.30 -17.08 -12.34
C ASP A 223 12.10 -17.27 -13.28
N LEU A 224 10.99 -16.54 -13.12
CA LEU A 224 9.81 -16.71 -13.99
C LEU A 224 10.13 -16.48 -15.46
N TYR A 225 11.19 -15.71 -15.74
CA TYR A 225 11.64 -15.41 -17.08
C TYR A 225 12.72 -16.37 -17.61
N SER A 226 13.39 -17.15 -16.73
CA SER A 226 14.53 -17.99 -17.13
C SER A 226 14.34 -19.50 -16.96
N SER A 227 13.62 -19.98 -15.96
CA SER A 227 13.63 -21.42 -15.59
C SER A 227 12.27 -22.11 -15.50
N GLY A 228 11.17 -21.39 -15.67
CA GLY A 228 9.81 -21.98 -15.68
C GLY A 228 9.44 -22.73 -14.38
N ILE A 229 8.42 -23.60 -14.46
CA ILE A 229 7.90 -24.37 -13.31
C ILE A 229 8.93 -25.31 -12.68
N GLY A 230 9.89 -25.82 -13.45
CA GLY A 230 10.96 -26.71 -12.96
C GLY A 230 11.86 -26.02 -11.93
N GLY A 231 12.21 -24.74 -12.14
CA GLY A 231 12.99 -23.94 -11.19
C GLY A 231 12.27 -23.73 -9.86
N VAL A 232 10.95 -23.52 -9.89
CA VAL A 232 10.13 -23.35 -8.68
C VAL A 232 10.14 -24.63 -7.82
N ILE A 233 10.05 -25.81 -8.44
CA ILE A 233 10.04 -27.09 -7.72
C ILE A 233 11.42 -27.38 -7.10
N SER A 234 12.49 -27.15 -7.84
CA SER A 234 13.86 -27.37 -7.34
C SER A 234 14.20 -26.48 -6.15
N THR A 235 13.65 -25.27 -6.15
CA THR A 235 13.81 -24.34 -5.05
C THR A 235 13.05 -24.74 -3.79
N LEU A 236 11.81 -25.18 -3.94
CA LEU A 236 11.00 -25.65 -2.80
C LEU A 236 11.67 -26.82 -2.07
N SER A 237 12.43 -27.67 -2.79
CA SER A 237 13.14 -28.81 -2.21
C SER A 237 14.39 -28.42 -1.41
N ASN A 238 14.95 -27.22 -1.65
CA ASN A 238 16.22 -26.78 -1.06
C ASN A 238 16.07 -25.56 -0.10
N ILE A 239 14.86 -25.27 0.35
CA ILE A 239 14.61 -24.12 1.24
C ILE A 239 15.20 -24.37 2.64
N ASP A 240 16.11 -23.54 3.06
CA ASP A 240 16.43 -23.35 4.48
C ASP A 240 15.28 -22.58 5.13
N TYR A 241 14.46 -23.29 5.92
CA TYR A 241 13.27 -22.73 6.54
C TYR A 241 13.57 -21.64 7.56
N ILE A 242 14.66 -21.80 8.34
CA ILE A 242 15.05 -20.83 9.37
C ILE A 242 15.51 -19.53 8.71
N GLN A 243 16.36 -19.63 7.70
CA GLN A 243 16.81 -18.47 6.93
C GLN A 243 15.65 -17.79 6.21
N SER A 244 14.73 -18.56 5.62
CA SER A 244 13.52 -18.04 4.96
C SER A 244 12.61 -17.28 5.94
N TYR A 245 12.49 -17.78 7.17
CA TYR A 245 11.71 -17.12 8.21
C TYR A 245 12.34 -15.79 8.65
N ASN A 246 13.64 -15.77 8.87
CA ASN A 246 14.37 -14.56 9.20
C ASN A 246 14.29 -13.52 8.07
N ASN A 247 14.46 -13.95 6.83
CA ASN A 247 14.31 -13.09 5.65
C ASN A 247 12.89 -12.56 5.50
N PHE A 248 11.87 -13.39 5.79
CA PHE A 248 10.47 -12.96 5.79
C PHE A 248 10.21 -11.88 6.84
N ILE A 249 10.66 -12.06 8.09
CA ILE A 249 10.47 -11.07 9.15
C ILE A 249 11.22 -9.78 8.82
N ALA A 250 12.50 -9.87 8.45
CA ALA A 250 13.30 -8.71 8.08
C ALA A 250 12.70 -7.98 6.86
N GLY A 251 12.30 -8.72 5.83
CA GLY A 251 11.64 -8.18 4.65
C GLY A 251 10.28 -7.55 4.95
N PHE A 252 9.50 -8.12 5.88
CA PHE A 252 8.24 -7.56 6.33
C PHE A 252 8.44 -6.25 7.09
N LEU A 253 9.34 -6.23 8.08
CA LEU A 253 9.63 -5.03 8.87
C LEU A 253 10.25 -3.93 8.00
N SER A 254 11.16 -4.28 7.09
CA SER A 254 11.80 -3.32 6.18
C SER A 254 10.82 -2.67 5.19
N ARG A 255 9.71 -3.34 4.86
CA ARG A 255 8.67 -2.80 3.98
C ARG A 255 7.65 -1.90 4.67
N ILE A 256 7.44 -2.10 5.98
CA ILE A 256 6.50 -1.29 6.76
C ILE A 256 7.17 -0.02 7.27
N GLN A 257 8.46 -0.08 7.62
CA GLN A 257 9.19 1.07 8.14
C GLN A 257 9.35 2.17 7.08
N GLN A 258 9.44 3.41 7.50
CA GLN A 258 9.68 4.57 6.65
C GLN A 258 10.91 5.38 7.06
N LEU A 259 11.56 5.00 8.16
CA LEU A 259 12.73 5.73 8.68
C LEU A 259 13.85 5.79 7.65
N SER A 260 14.16 4.67 7.00
CA SER A 260 15.23 4.63 5.98
C SER A 260 14.97 5.58 4.82
N ASN A 261 13.71 5.68 4.37
CA ASN A 261 13.30 6.58 3.31
C ASN A 261 13.50 8.04 3.72
N ILE A 262 13.11 8.37 4.93
CA ILE A 262 13.16 9.73 5.48
C ILE A 262 14.60 10.15 5.75
N VAL A 263 15.44 9.26 6.27
CA VAL A 263 16.88 9.49 6.47
C VAL A 263 17.56 9.76 5.13
N PHE A 264 17.28 8.95 4.11
CA PHE A 264 17.79 9.15 2.76
C PHE A 264 17.40 10.53 2.20
N PHE A 265 16.12 10.90 2.28
CA PHE A 265 15.63 12.18 1.78
C PHE A 265 16.23 13.39 2.53
N TYR A 266 16.40 13.26 3.84
CA TYR A 266 17.03 14.29 4.64
C TYR A 266 18.49 14.48 4.25
N ASP A 267 19.21 13.39 4.02
CA ASP A 267 20.62 13.40 3.63
C ASP A 267 20.83 14.05 2.24
N HIS A 268 19.91 13.78 1.30
CA HIS A 268 20.00 14.24 -0.09
C HIS A 268 19.06 15.44 -0.38
N GLN A 269 18.51 16.12 0.64
CA GLN A 269 17.47 17.13 0.49
C GLN A 269 17.87 18.29 -0.45
N GLN A 270 19.14 18.74 -0.41
CA GLN A 270 19.60 19.87 -1.23
C GLN A 270 19.69 19.48 -2.71
N GLU A 271 20.13 18.29 -3.00
CA GLU A 271 20.23 17.76 -4.37
C GLU A 271 18.83 17.50 -4.94
N LEU A 272 17.98 16.81 -4.19
CA LEU A 272 16.60 16.53 -4.59
C LEU A 272 15.78 17.81 -4.81
N TYR A 273 15.98 18.83 -3.95
CA TYR A 273 15.36 20.13 -4.13
C TYR A 273 15.75 20.79 -5.47
N LYS A 274 17.00 20.70 -5.89
CA LYS A 274 17.45 21.23 -7.19
C LYS A 274 16.73 20.52 -8.35
N PHE A 275 16.58 19.20 -8.30
CA PHE A 275 15.89 18.45 -9.35
C PHE A 275 14.38 18.78 -9.41
N VAL A 276 13.73 18.94 -8.26
CA VAL A 276 12.32 19.35 -8.21
C VAL A 276 12.13 20.80 -8.65
N SER A 277 13.01 21.71 -8.25
CA SER A 277 12.93 23.14 -8.61
C SER A 277 13.26 23.43 -10.08
N SER A 278 13.95 22.52 -10.75
CA SER A 278 14.25 22.58 -12.21
C SER A 278 13.28 21.78 -13.06
N ASP A 279 12.17 21.31 -12.52
CA ASP A 279 11.15 20.50 -13.19
C ASP A 279 11.68 19.20 -13.84
N ILE A 280 12.88 18.74 -13.47
CA ILE A 280 13.42 17.43 -13.88
C ILE A 280 12.62 16.31 -13.21
N VAL A 281 12.25 16.52 -11.95
CA VAL A 281 11.46 15.60 -11.14
C VAL A 281 10.14 16.27 -10.76
N SER A 282 9.05 15.52 -10.93
CA SER A 282 7.72 16.00 -10.56
C SER A 282 7.62 16.26 -9.06
N ASN A 283 6.92 17.34 -8.68
CA ASN A 283 6.56 17.54 -7.29
C ASN A 283 5.37 16.66 -6.89
N TYR A 284 5.06 16.60 -5.58
CA TYR A 284 3.99 15.77 -5.03
C TYR A 284 2.61 15.97 -5.67
N ALA A 285 2.31 17.15 -6.22
CA ALA A 285 1.01 17.45 -6.83
C ALA A 285 0.87 16.80 -8.22
N TRP A 286 1.97 16.58 -8.91
CA TRP A 286 2.02 16.00 -10.24
C TRP A 286 2.45 14.52 -10.25
N GLU A 287 2.70 13.92 -9.09
CA GLU A 287 3.01 12.50 -9.01
C GLU A 287 1.81 11.65 -9.40
N GLY A 288 2.06 10.73 -10.31
CA GLY A 288 1.09 9.72 -10.75
C GLY A 288 0.52 9.97 -12.15
N LEU A 289 0.16 8.87 -12.79
CA LEU A 289 -0.32 8.86 -14.18
C LEU A 289 -1.52 9.78 -14.44
N PRO A 290 -2.57 9.84 -13.59
CA PRO A 290 -3.70 10.74 -13.84
C PRO A 290 -3.27 12.22 -13.84
N GLN A 291 -2.47 12.63 -12.87
CA GLN A 291 -1.99 14.01 -12.74
C GLN A 291 -1.05 14.39 -13.89
N GLN A 292 -0.12 13.49 -14.24
CA GLN A 292 0.77 13.69 -15.38
C GLN A 292 0.00 13.77 -16.70
N THR A 293 -1.08 12.97 -16.84
CA THR A 293 -1.94 13.06 -18.02
C THR A 293 -2.63 14.43 -18.10
N VAL A 294 -3.14 14.92 -16.97
CA VAL A 294 -3.75 16.27 -16.89
C VAL A 294 -2.72 17.35 -17.19
N ALA A 295 -1.51 17.26 -16.61
CA ALA A 295 -0.44 18.21 -16.86
C ALA A 295 -0.08 18.28 -18.36
N LYS A 296 0.10 17.13 -19.00
CA LYS A 296 0.37 17.04 -20.45
C LYS A 296 -0.76 17.62 -21.30
N LEU A 297 -2.03 17.40 -20.93
CA LEU A 297 -3.18 18.01 -21.59
C LEU A 297 -3.20 19.54 -21.46
N LEU A 298 -2.65 20.08 -20.37
CA LEU A 298 -2.48 21.51 -20.14
C LEU A 298 -1.20 22.08 -20.78
N GLY A 299 -0.42 21.27 -21.49
CA GLY A 299 0.84 21.69 -22.10
C GLY A 299 1.99 21.88 -21.09
N LEU A 300 1.86 21.30 -19.90
CA LEU A 300 2.89 21.32 -18.85
C LEU A 300 3.75 20.05 -18.96
N ASP A 301 5.04 20.19 -18.74
CA ASP A 301 5.95 19.04 -18.53
C ASP A 301 6.22 18.90 -17.03
N PRO A 302 5.58 17.97 -16.33
CA PRO A 302 5.74 17.82 -14.89
C PRO A 302 7.05 17.14 -14.47
N GLY A 303 7.90 16.75 -15.41
CA GLY A 303 9.09 15.94 -15.14
C GLY A 303 8.80 14.46 -14.88
N VAL A 304 9.82 13.74 -14.40
CA VAL A 304 9.74 12.30 -14.09
C VAL A 304 9.21 12.11 -12.67
N ASP A 305 8.38 11.08 -12.45
CA ASP A 305 7.91 10.72 -11.10
C ASP A 305 9.08 10.48 -10.14
N MET A 306 9.02 11.04 -8.94
CA MET A 306 10.05 10.93 -7.91
C MET A 306 10.43 9.46 -7.64
N HIS A 307 9.47 8.57 -7.55
CA HIS A 307 9.69 7.13 -7.33
C HIS A 307 10.59 6.48 -8.39
N ILE A 308 10.39 6.85 -9.66
CA ILE A 308 11.16 6.34 -10.81
C ILE A 308 12.53 7.00 -10.83
N PHE A 309 12.58 8.31 -10.62
CA PHE A 309 13.83 9.07 -10.59
C PHE A 309 14.79 8.55 -9.53
N LEU A 310 14.33 8.34 -8.31
CA LEU A 310 15.14 7.81 -7.20
C LEU A 310 15.75 6.46 -7.55
N TYR A 311 14.97 5.57 -8.15
CA TYR A 311 15.48 4.29 -8.58
C TYR A 311 16.57 4.44 -9.65
N SER A 312 16.29 5.16 -10.72
CA SER A 312 17.21 5.31 -11.86
C SER A 312 18.48 6.06 -11.49
N HIS A 313 18.41 7.02 -10.56
CA HIS A 313 19.55 7.87 -10.21
C HIS A 313 20.45 7.26 -9.12
N TYR A 314 19.87 6.61 -8.11
CA TYR A 314 20.64 6.16 -6.94
C TYR A 314 20.84 4.64 -6.86
N ILE A 315 19.97 3.82 -7.48
CA ILE A 315 19.92 2.38 -7.19
C ILE A 315 20.03 1.49 -8.43
N SER A 316 19.75 1.99 -9.63
CA SER A 316 19.68 1.19 -10.88
C SER A 316 20.91 0.31 -11.15
N SER A 317 22.07 0.69 -10.61
CA SER A 317 23.31 -0.07 -10.74
C SER A 317 23.41 -1.30 -9.84
N THR A 318 22.51 -1.45 -8.84
CA THR A 318 22.63 -2.45 -7.78
C THR A 318 21.53 -3.50 -7.75
N SER A 319 20.41 -3.29 -8.45
CA SER A 319 19.25 -4.22 -8.39
C SER A 319 18.38 -4.15 -9.63
N GLU A 320 18.27 -5.25 -10.36
CA GLU A 320 17.35 -5.39 -11.50
C GLU A 320 15.87 -5.63 -11.09
N ALA A 321 15.63 -5.89 -9.81
CA ALA A 321 14.30 -6.34 -9.33
C ALA A 321 13.38 -5.25 -8.79
N VAL A 322 13.83 -3.98 -8.74
CA VAL A 322 13.07 -2.85 -8.21
C VAL A 322 13.04 -1.75 -9.25
N THR A 323 11.87 -1.24 -9.58
CA THR A 323 11.69 -0.16 -10.58
C THR A 323 11.21 1.15 -9.96
N THR A 324 10.80 1.13 -8.70
CA THR A 324 10.27 2.30 -7.97
C THR A 324 10.60 2.22 -6.50
N LEU A 325 10.94 3.35 -5.89
CA LEU A 325 11.26 3.47 -4.46
C LEU A 325 10.16 4.19 -3.71
N GLN A 326 10.02 3.88 -2.42
CA GLN A 326 9.09 4.61 -1.56
C GLN A 326 9.68 5.96 -1.18
N VAL A 327 8.87 7.01 -1.26
CA VAL A 327 9.28 8.38 -0.90
C VAL A 327 9.14 8.64 0.60
N GLY A 328 8.08 8.13 1.22
CA GLY A 328 7.72 8.43 2.60
C GLY A 328 6.96 9.75 2.76
N PHE A 329 6.06 9.79 3.76
CA PHE A 329 5.18 10.95 3.96
C PHE A 329 5.94 12.24 4.24
N ILE A 330 6.91 12.19 5.16
CA ILE A 330 7.60 13.39 5.64
C ILE A 330 8.64 13.90 4.65
N SER A 331 9.12 13.07 3.75
CA SER A 331 10.20 13.38 2.82
C SER A 331 9.96 14.66 2.04
N TRP A 332 8.73 14.90 1.61
CA TRP A 332 8.35 16.11 0.91
C TRP A 332 8.50 17.39 1.72
N LEU A 333 8.51 17.32 3.06
CA LEU A 333 8.73 18.49 3.91
C LEU A 333 10.17 19.03 3.82
N PHE A 334 11.12 18.20 3.38
CA PHE A 334 12.52 18.58 3.24
C PHE A 334 12.84 19.24 1.88
N LEU A 335 11.89 19.21 0.93
CA LEU A 335 12.08 19.72 -0.42
C LEU A 335 11.65 21.19 -0.58
N GLY A 336 12.07 22.04 0.37
CA GLY A 336 11.90 23.48 0.32
C GLY A 336 10.74 24.03 1.15
N THR A 337 10.75 25.36 1.40
CA THR A 337 9.79 26.04 2.27
C THR A 337 8.35 25.99 1.74
N LEU A 338 8.17 26.12 0.43
CA LEU A 338 6.83 26.00 -0.18
C LEU A 338 6.28 24.59 0.00
N SER A 339 7.08 23.55 -0.24
CA SER A 339 6.66 22.16 -0.01
C SER A 339 6.33 21.90 1.44
N SER A 340 7.10 22.41 2.39
CA SER A 340 6.84 22.21 3.83
C SER A 340 5.50 22.78 4.31
N VAL A 341 4.97 23.80 3.65
CA VAL A 341 3.67 24.42 4.00
C VAL A 341 2.52 23.83 3.18
N PHE A 342 2.64 23.76 1.86
CA PHE A 342 1.54 23.37 0.99
C PHE A 342 1.30 21.87 0.95
N TYR A 343 2.34 21.05 1.11
CA TYR A 343 2.21 19.61 1.10
C TYR A 343 1.31 19.04 2.22
N PRO A 344 1.46 19.43 3.51
CA PRO A 344 0.52 18.98 4.54
C PRO A 344 -0.92 19.40 4.27
N LEU A 345 -1.14 20.60 3.71
CA LEU A 345 -2.48 21.07 3.33
C LEU A 345 -3.07 20.23 2.20
N PHE A 346 -2.26 19.91 1.19
CA PHE A 346 -2.65 19.03 0.09
C PHE A 346 -3.06 17.63 0.59
N VAL A 347 -2.24 17.03 1.44
CA VAL A 347 -2.55 15.71 2.02
C VAL A 347 -3.79 15.77 2.90
N PHE A 348 -3.92 16.80 3.72
CA PHE A 348 -5.11 16.99 4.56
C PHE A 348 -6.39 17.11 3.70
N ALA A 349 -6.35 17.89 2.61
CA ALA A 349 -7.47 18.02 1.69
C ALA A 349 -7.86 16.66 1.06
N ILE A 350 -6.87 15.88 0.59
CA ILE A 350 -7.10 14.53 0.04
C ILE A 350 -7.76 13.61 1.07
N ILE A 351 -7.27 13.61 2.32
CA ILE A 351 -7.84 12.81 3.40
C ILE A 351 -9.28 13.24 3.70
N CYS A 352 -9.57 14.54 3.74
CA CYS A 352 -10.92 15.06 3.96
C CYS A 352 -11.88 14.61 2.85
N ILE A 353 -11.48 14.76 1.59
CA ILE A 353 -12.30 14.37 0.44
C ILE A 353 -12.57 12.86 0.45
N SER A 354 -11.54 12.05 0.66
CA SER A 354 -11.68 10.59 0.67
C SER A 354 -12.57 10.07 1.79
N LEU A 355 -12.45 10.64 3.00
CA LEU A 355 -13.33 10.29 4.12
C LEU A 355 -14.77 10.76 3.89
N PHE A 356 -14.97 11.92 3.27
CA PHE A 356 -16.27 12.40 2.88
C PHE A 356 -16.95 11.44 1.88
N LEU A 357 -16.23 11.05 0.82
CA LEU A 357 -16.72 10.11 -0.19
C LEU A 357 -17.00 8.74 0.41
N SER A 358 -16.08 8.20 1.18
CA SER A 358 -16.22 6.89 1.84
C SER A 358 -17.43 6.85 2.76
N LYS A 359 -17.66 7.90 3.55
CA LYS A 359 -18.86 8.01 4.38
C LYS A 359 -20.13 8.06 3.57
N LYS A 360 -20.16 8.86 2.52
CA LYS A 360 -21.33 9.03 1.66
C LYS A 360 -21.71 7.74 0.93
N LEU A 361 -20.72 6.95 0.50
CA LEU A 361 -20.92 5.74 -0.30
C LEU A 361 -21.14 4.48 0.53
N GLY A 362 -20.42 4.27 1.62
CA GLY A 362 -20.43 3.00 2.35
C GLY A 362 -20.32 3.12 3.88
N GLY A 363 -20.39 4.36 4.41
CA GLY A 363 -20.38 4.60 5.84
C GLY A 363 -19.08 4.25 6.52
N GLU A 364 -19.16 3.81 7.77
CA GLU A 364 -17.98 3.54 8.61
C GLU A 364 -17.10 2.40 8.09
N LYS A 365 -17.65 1.44 7.34
CA LYS A 365 -16.88 0.35 6.76
C LYS A 365 -15.91 0.85 5.70
N LEU A 366 -16.39 1.72 4.79
CA LEU A 366 -15.50 2.34 3.81
C LEU A 366 -14.54 3.34 4.46
N CYS A 367 -14.93 4.02 5.54
CA CYS A 367 -13.97 4.81 6.32
C CYS A 367 -12.84 3.94 6.91
N ALA A 368 -13.15 2.72 7.35
CA ALA A 368 -12.12 1.80 7.81
C ALA A 368 -11.20 1.34 6.66
N LEU A 369 -11.75 1.08 5.47
CA LEU A 369 -10.94 0.83 4.27
C LEU A 369 -10.07 2.05 3.94
N THR A 370 -10.62 3.26 3.97
CA THR A 370 -9.87 4.50 3.72
C THR A 370 -8.73 4.66 4.72
N TRP A 371 -8.94 4.28 5.99
CA TRP A 371 -7.88 4.33 7.00
C TRP A 371 -6.67 3.47 6.61
N ILE A 372 -6.90 2.22 6.21
CA ILE A 372 -5.79 1.34 5.82
C ILE A 372 -5.13 1.82 4.51
N MET A 373 -5.89 2.43 3.60
CA MET A 373 -5.33 3.03 2.40
C MET A 373 -4.48 4.27 2.71
N ILE A 374 -4.90 5.13 3.65
CA ILE A 374 -4.06 6.23 4.15
C ILE A 374 -2.77 5.65 4.73
N PHE A 375 -2.88 4.65 5.60
CA PHE A 375 -1.76 4.03 6.27
C PHE A 375 -0.74 3.40 5.30
N LEU A 376 -1.20 2.66 4.29
CA LEU A 376 -0.33 1.94 3.34
C LEU A 376 0.11 2.77 2.13
N SER A 377 -0.63 3.81 1.77
CA SER A 377 -0.35 4.57 0.54
C SER A 377 0.11 6.00 0.84
N ILE A 378 -0.72 6.84 1.47
CA ILE A 378 -0.34 8.25 1.74
C ILE A 378 0.89 8.29 2.63
N MET A 379 0.88 7.55 3.74
CA MET A 379 1.98 7.59 4.71
C MET A 379 3.28 6.98 4.18
N CYS A 380 3.20 6.13 3.15
CA CYS A 380 4.38 5.64 2.42
C CYS A 380 4.79 6.55 1.25
N GLY A 381 4.06 7.64 0.99
CA GLY A 381 4.32 8.55 -0.11
C GLY A 381 3.84 8.06 -1.48
N TRP A 382 3.03 7.00 -1.53
CA TRP A 382 2.47 6.45 -2.78
C TRP A 382 1.13 7.10 -3.11
N TYR A 383 1.16 8.39 -3.46
CA TYR A 383 -0.05 9.15 -3.80
C TYR A 383 -0.79 8.59 -5.00
N ASN A 384 -0.07 8.16 -6.03
CA ASN A 384 -0.66 7.56 -7.22
C ASN A 384 -1.59 6.39 -6.84
N ALA A 385 -1.12 5.45 -6.03
CA ALA A 385 -1.92 4.31 -5.58
C ALA A 385 -3.16 4.76 -4.79
N TYR A 386 -3.02 5.81 -3.96
CA TYR A 386 -4.14 6.35 -3.21
C TYR A 386 -5.16 7.07 -4.09
N LEU A 387 -4.73 7.82 -5.08
CA LEU A 387 -5.62 8.55 -5.98
C LEU A 387 -6.38 7.58 -6.90
N VAL A 388 -5.74 6.49 -7.33
CA VAL A 388 -6.42 5.39 -8.04
C VAL A 388 -7.47 4.71 -7.15
N TYR A 389 -7.23 4.60 -5.84
CA TYR A 389 -8.26 4.14 -4.89
C TYR A 389 -9.45 5.10 -4.81
N MET A 390 -9.23 6.41 -4.96
CA MET A 390 -10.31 7.42 -4.87
C MET A 390 -11.18 7.54 -6.12
N GLN A 391 -10.73 7.06 -7.28
CA GLN A 391 -11.50 7.00 -8.53
C GLN A 391 -12.71 6.08 -8.40
#